data_18780055f1553187df0e7bbb5ed53ebe
#
_entry.id   18780055f1553187df0e7bbb5ed53ebe
#
_cell.length_a   1.000
_cell.length_b   1.000
_cell.length_c   1.000
_cell.angle_alpha   90.00
_cell.angle_beta   90.00
_cell.angle_gamma   90.00
#
_symmetry.space_group_name_H-M   'P 1'
#
loop_
_entity.id
_entity.type
_entity.pdbx_description
1 polymer ?
#
loop_
_entity_poly.entity_id
_entity_poly.type
_entity_poly.pdbx_seq_one_letter_code
_entity_poly.pdbx_strand_id
1 'polypeptide(L)'
;MQIVIPMSGFGERFRKVGYKVPKPLIVVEGKPIIHHVIDMFSINDDSFVFICNENHLNNKEYQMEKVIKSYCPQAKIVSIPEHKKGPIFAVLESMDHISLSEPTIVNYCDFTCYWSYEAFKENIFKTNCDGSIPAYRGFHPHTLWNNNYAYLKEKESVVTDIQEKEPFTKDSNNEYASSGTYYFKTGTMMKNYFKRCVDQKLL
;
A
#
# COMPACT_ATOMS: atom_id res chain seq x y z
N MET A 1 -13.86 -5.70 4.85
CA MET A 1 -13.18 -4.52 4.27
C MET A 1 -12.46 -4.95 3.01
N GLN A 2 -12.21 -4.04 2.07
CA GLN A 2 -11.49 -4.35 0.83
C GLN A 2 -10.04 -3.85 0.92
N ILE A 3 -9.08 -4.72 0.67
CA ILE A 3 -7.65 -4.43 0.69
C ILE A 3 -7.12 -4.42 -0.73
N VAL A 4 -6.69 -3.27 -1.22
CA VAL A 4 -6.15 -3.06 -2.58
C VAL A 4 -4.65 -2.90 -2.50
N ILE A 5 -3.91 -3.77 -3.18
CA ILE A 5 -2.44 -3.80 -3.14
C ILE A 5 -1.89 -3.57 -4.54
N PRO A 6 -1.53 -2.32 -4.92
CA PRO A 6 -0.85 -2.03 -6.16
C PRO A 6 0.59 -2.53 -6.12
N MET A 7 0.91 -3.51 -6.98
CA MET A 7 2.23 -4.13 -7.07
C MET A 7 2.74 -4.27 -8.50
N SER A 8 2.31 -3.36 -9.37
CA SER A 8 2.70 -3.33 -10.78
C SER A 8 4.06 -2.68 -11.06
N GLY A 9 4.73 -2.17 -10.03
CA GLY A 9 6.01 -1.48 -10.15
C GLY A 9 7.16 -2.38 -10.61
N PHE A 10 8.13 -1.81 -11.31
CA PHE A 10 9.28 -2.53 -11.91
C PHE A 10 10.29 -3.06 -10.91
N GLY A 11 10.38 -2.48 -9.72
CA GLY A 11 11.41 -2.82 -8.74
C GLY A 11 12.84 -2.53 -9.22
N GLU A 12 13.05 -1.49 -10.04
CA GLU A 12 14.36 -1.19 -10.68
C GLU A 12 15.52 -1.11 -9.70
N ARG A 13 15.30 -0.55 -8.49
CA ARG A 13 16.33 -0.46 -7.45
C ARG A 13 16.82 -1.84 -7.01
N PHE A 14 15.90 -2.79 -6.85
CA PHE A 14 16.23 -4.17 -6.46
C PHE A 14 16.90 -4.93 -7.59
N ARG A 15 16.46 -4.74 -8.83
CA ARG A 15 17.13 -5.33 -10.01
C ARG A 15 18.58 -4.85 -10.15
N LYS A 16 18.85 -3.57 -9.89
CA LYS A 16 20.21 -2.99 -9.94
C LYS A 16 21.17 -3.61 -8.93
N VAL A 17 20.67 -4.10 -7.81
CA VAL A 17 21.49 -4.79 -6.79
C VAL A 17 21.41 -6.32 -6.88
N GLY A 18 20.92 -6.85 -8.00
CA GLY A 18 21.03 -8.28 -8.35
C GLY A 18 19.81 -9.15 -8.05
N TYR A 19 18.71 -8.60 -7.53
CA TYR A 19 17.48 -9.38 -7.36
C TYR A 19 16.86 -9.72 -8.72
N LYS A 20 16.56 -11.01 -8.93
CA LYS A 20 16.02 -11.53 -10.19
C LYS A 20 14.50 -11.63 -10.21
N VAL A 21 13.85 -11.55 -9.04
CA VAL A 21 12.40 -11.62 -8.91
C VAL A 21 11.81 -10.24 -8.61
N PRO A 22 10.52 -10.00 -8.93
CA PRO A 22 9.81 -8.79 -8.53
C PRO A 22 9.84 -8.59 -7.00
N LYS A 23 9.90 -7.32 -6.57
CA LYS A 23 10.02 -6.95 -5.15
C LYS A 23 9.06 -7.69 -4.21
N PRO A 24 7.75 -7.85 -4.51
CA PRO A 24 6.82 -8.55 -3.63
C PRO A 24 7.16 -10.04 -3.43
N LEU A 25 7.92 -10.63 -4.34
CA LEU A 25 8.31 -12.05 -4.30
C LEU A 25 9.67 -12.29 -3.65
N ILE A 26 10.41 -11.25 -3.28
CA ILE A 26 11.66 -11.39 -2.54
C ILE A 26 11.37 -12.06 -1.21
N VAL A 27 12.15 -13.10 -0.88
CA VAL A 27 12.00 -13.84 0.37
C VAL A 27 12.74 -13.13 1.49
N VAL A 28 12.02 -12.86 2.57
CA VAL A 28 12.54 -12.30 3.82
C VAL A 28 12.06 -13.21 4.95
N GLU A 29 12.95 -13.65 5.82
CA GLU A 29 12.63 -14.55 6.94
C GLU A 29 11.78 -15.77 6.52
N GLY A 30 12.15 -16.38 5.38
CA GLY A 30 11.54 -17.62 4.91
C GLY A 30 10.24 -17.47 4.13
N LYS A 31 9.69 -16.26 3.95
CA LYS A 31 8.48 -16.05 3.15
C LYS A 31 8.55 -14.80 2.26
N PRO A 32 7.83 -14.78 1.13
CA PRO A 32 7.77 -13.61 0.25
C PRO A 32 7.28 -12.35 0.98
N ILE A 33 7.82 -11.19 0.61
CA ILE A 33 7.40 -9.89 1.18
C ILE A 33 5.88 -9.74 1.14
N ILE A 34 5.23 -10.14 0.05
CA ILE A 34 3.77 -10.00 -0.08
C ILE A 34 3.00 -10.78 0.98
N HIS A 35 3.51 -11.92 1.45
CA HIS A 35 2.85 -12.67 2.53
C HIS A 35 2.94 -11.93 3.87
N HIS A 36 4.06 -11.24 4.15
CA HIS A 36 4.16 -10.37 5.32
C HIS A 36 3.17 -9.20 5.26
N VAL A 37 2.92 -8.67 4.06
CA VAL A 37 1.94 -7.60 3.87
C VAL A 37 0.52 -8.13 4.11
N ILE A 38 0.19 -9.32 3.61
CA ILE A 38 -1.13 -9.95 3.84
C ILE A 38 -1.37 -10.18 5.33
N ASP A 39 -0.35 -10.56 6.09
CA ASP A 39 -0.45 -10.79 7.55
C ASP A 39 -0.86 -9.56 8.37
N MET A 40 -0.78 -8.37 7.79
CA MET A 40 -1.26 -7.14 8.43
C MET A 40 -2.79 -7.08 8.55
N PHE A 41 -3.52 -7.94 7.83
CA PHE A 41 -4.98 -7.90 7.66
C PHE A 41 -5.62 -9.24 7.98
N SER A 42 -6.96 -9.30 7.96
CA SER A 42 -7.70 -10.55 8.19
C SER A 42 -7.97 -11.27 6.86
N ILE A 43 -7.29 -12.39 6.60
CA ILE A 43 -7.49 -13.18 5.37
C ILE A 43 -8.92 -13.72 5.26
N ASN A 44 -9.58 -13.98 6.38
CA ASN A 44 -10.92 -14.57 6.42
C ASN A 44 -12.05 -13.55 6.27
N ASP A 45 -11.82 -12.31 6.72
CA ASP A 45 -12.87 -11.28 6.83
C ASP A 45 -12.72 -10.19 5.76
N ASP A 46 -11.54 -10.05 5.16
CA ASP A 46 -11.25 -9.04 4.17
C ASP A 46 -11.19 -9.62 2.75
N SER A 47 -11.61 -8.83 1.77
CA SER A 47 -11.39 -9.14 0.36
C SER A 47 -10.10 -8.51 -0.13
N PHE A 48 -9.31 -9.24 -0.92
CA PHE A 48 -8.01 -8.78 -1.42
C PHE A 48 -8.02 -8.61 -2.93
N VAL A 49 -7.52 -7.46 -3.40
CA VAL A 49 -7.32 -7.14 -4.82
C VAL A 49 -5.85 -6.81 -5.04
N PHE A 50 -5.12 -7.69 -5.73
CA PHE A 50 -3.73 -7.49 -6.10
C PHE A 50 -3.64 -6.99 -7.54
N ILE A 51 -3.05 -5.81 -7.73
CA ILE A 51 -2.90 -5.19 -9.04
C ILE A 51 -1.47 -5.44 -9.52
N CYS A 52 -1.31 -6.33 -10.47
CA CYS A 52 -0.03 -6.86 -10.90
C CYS A 52 0.36 -6.35 -12.28
N ASN A 53 1.66 -6.26 -12.53
CA ASN A 53 2.20 -6.04 -13.86
C ASN A 53 1.99 -7.29 -14.71
N GLU A 54 1.44 -7.13 -15.91
CA GLU A 54 1.20 -8.20 -16.88
C GLU A 54 2.45 -9.03 -17.17
N ASN A 55 3.60 -8.39 -17.37
CA ASN A 55 4.87 -9.08 -17.63
C ASN A 55 5.31 -9.94 -16.44
N HIS A 56 5.01 -9.53 -15.21
CA HIS A 56 5.31 -10.32 -14.03
C HIS A 56 4.39 -11.54 -13.89
N LEU A 57 3.12 -11.41 -14.23
CA LEU A 57 2.16 -12.52 -14.21
C LEU A 57 2.47 -13.55 -15.31
N ASN A 58 2.83 -13.09 -16.50
CA ASN A 58 3.12 -13.94 -17.65
C ASN A 58 4.47 -14.66 -17.54
N ASN A 59 5.38 -14.20 -16.67
CA ASN A 59 6.65 -14.86 -16.44
C ASN A 59 6.48 -16.12 -15.58
N LYS A 60 6.60 -17.29 -16.21
CA LYS A 60 6.43 -18.60 -15.56
C LYS A 60 7.43 -18.86 -14.42
N GLU A 61 8.60 -18.25 -14.44
CA GLU A 61 9.60 -18.40 -13.37
C GLU A 61 9.16 -17.74 -12.07
N TYR A 62 8.38 -16.64 -12.15
CA TYR A 62 7.93 -15.93 -10.96
C TYR A 62 6.78 -16.63 -10.25
N GLN A 63 5.96 -17.39 -10.97
CA GLN A 63 4.76 -18.04 -10.42
C GLN A 63 3.91 -17.10 -9.52
N MET A 64 3.86 -15.81 -9.88
CA MET A 64 3.33 -14.75 -9.01
C MET A 64 1.89 -15.04 -8.53
N GLU A 65 1.00 -15.44 -9.44
CA GLU A 65 -0.36 -15.81 -9.07
C GLU A 65 -0.40 -16.98 -8.07
N LYS A 66 0.39 -18.02 -8.31
CA LYS A 66 0.48 -19.19 -7.43
C LYS A 66 1.00 -18.80 -6.04
N VAL A 67 2.01 -17.93 -5.97
CA VAL A 67 2.57 -17.44 -4.71
C VAL A 67 1.51 -16.68 -3.92
N ILE A 68 0.77 -15.77 -4.55
CA ILE A 68 -0.28 -15.01 -3.88
C ILE A 68 -1.40 -15.94 -3.40
N LYS A 69 -1.92 -16.79 -4.28
CA LYS A 69 -3.07 -17.67 -3.99
C LYS A 69 -2.73 -18.80 -3.02
N SER A 70 -1.47 -19.21 -2.90
CA SER A 70 -1.08 -20.19 -1.89
C SER A 70 -1.26 -19.67 -0.46
N TYR A 71 -1.28 -18.35 -0.27
CA TYR A 71 -1.42 -17.70 1.03
C TYR A 71 -2.79 -17.04 1.21
N CYS A 72 -3.35 -16.47 0.15
CA CYS A 72 -4.69 -15.87 0.11
C CYS A 72 -5.49 -16.47 -1.07
N PRO A 73 -6.13 -17.65 -0.89
CA PRO A 73 -6.82 -18.36 -1.98
C PRO A 73 -7.92 -17.56 -2.66
N GLN A 74 -8.66 -16.71 -1.92
CA GLN A 74 -9.73 -15.86 -2.43
C GLN A 74 -9.23 -14.60 -3.13
N ALA A 75 -7.92 -14.35 -3.18
CA ALA A 75 -7.35 -13.15 -3.77
C ALA A 75 -7.82 -12.94 -5.22
N LYS A 76 -8.30 -11.74 -5.50
CA LYS A 76 -8.55 -11.27 -6.85
C LYS A 76 -7.24 -10.70 -7.41
N ILE A 77 -6.80 -11.25 -8.53
CA ILE A 77 -5.58 -10.80 -9.20
C ILE A 77 -5.98 -10.06 -10.47
N VAL A 78 -5.55 -8.82 -10.57
CA VAL A 78 -5.83 -7.93 -11.69
C VAL A 78 -4.53 -7.70 -12.46
N SER A 79 -4.55 -8.00 -13.74
CA SER A 79 -3.44 -7.75 -14.66
C SER A 79 -3.59 -6.38 -15.30
N ILE A 80 -2.57 -5.55 -15.24
CA ILE A 80 -2.51 -4.28 -15.96
C ILE A 80 -1.24 -4.18 -16.79
N PRO A 81 -1.30 -3.45 -17.93
CA PRO A 81 -0.12 -3.19 -18.73
C PRO A 81 0.98 -2.47 -17.94
N GLU A 82 2.19 -2.65 -18.39
CA GLU A 82 3.37 -1.99 -17.83
C GLU A 82 3.25 -0.46 -17.90
N HIS A 83 3.53 0.24 -16.78
CA HIS A 83 3.51 1.70 -16.73
C HIS A 83 4.47 2.26 -15.66
N LYS A 84 4.85 3.54 -15.78
CA LYS A 84 5.66 4.29 -14.80
C LYS A 84 4.89 5.43 -14.13
N LYS A 85 3.56 5.35 -14.10
CA LYS A 85 2.67 6.42 -13.63
C LYS A 85 2.32 6.32 -12.12
N GLY A 86 2.97 5.42 -11.39
CA GLY A 86 2.78 5.28 -9.94
C GLY A 86 1.57 4.43 -9.51
N PRO A 87 1.43 4.20 -8.19
CA PRO A 87 0.42 3.29 -7.64
C PRO A 87 -1.02 3.80 -7.79
N ILE A 88 -1.25 5.11 -7.73
CA ILE A 88 -2.58 5.70 -7.93
C ILE A 88 -3.13 5.38 -9.32
N PHE A 89 -2.29 5.49 -10.36
CA PHE A 89 -2.68 5.12 -11.70
C PHE A 89 -3.04 3.63 -11.81
N ALA A 90 -2.24 2.75 -11.20
CA ALA A 90 -2.54 1.31 -11.17
C ALA A 90 -3.91 1.01 -10.56
N VAL A 91 -4.27 1.67 -9.45
CA VAL A 91 -5.58 1.51 -8.82
C VAL A 91 -6.69 2.02 -9.73
N LEU A 92 -6.51 3.18 -10.37
CA LEU A 92 -7.53 3.74 -11.29
C LEU A 92 -7.79 2.85 -12.51
N GLU A 93 -6.76 2.24 -13.09
CA GLU A 93 -6.88 1.27 -14.18
C GLU A 93 -7.61 -0.02 -13.76
N SER A 94 -7.71 -0.27 -12.47
CA SER A 94 -8.29 -1.50 -11.90
C SER A 94 -9.67 -1.28 -11.28
N MET A 95 -10.29 -0.11 -11.46
CA MET A 95 -11.53 0.25 -10.77
C MET A 95 -12.71 -0.67 -11.03
N ASP A 96 -12.78 -1.35 -12.18
CA ASP A 96 -13.82 -2.32 -12.50
C ASP A 96 -13.75 -3.59 -11.63
N HIS A 97 -12.63 -3.75 -10.93
CA HIS A 97 -12.37 -4.88 -10.03
C HIS A 97 -12.50 -4.52 -8.55
N ILE A 98 -12.76 -3.26 -8.23
CA ILE A 98 -12.80 -2.68 -6.89
C ILE A 98 -14.23 -2.26 -6.56
N SER A 99 -14.74 -2.68 -5.41
CA SER A 99 -16.06 -2.27 -4.92
C SER A 99 -16.09 -0.77 -4.64
N LEU A 100 -17.12 -0.09 -5.15
CA LEU A 100 -17.29 1.35 -4.93
C LEU A 100 -17.95 1.67 -3.59
N SER A 101 -18.68 0.74 -3.02
CA SER A 101 -19.47 0.95 -1.80
C SER A 101 -18.74 0.50 -0.53
N GLU A 102 -17.77 -0.39 -0.64
CA GLU A 102 -17.10 -0.93 0.53
C GLU A 102 -15.99 -0.02 1.07
N PRO A 103 -15.77 -0.03 2.41
CA PRO A 103 -14.60 0.56 3.02
C PRO A 103 -13.32 -0.07 2.42
N THR A 104 -12.40 0.77 1.98
CA THR A 104 -11.24 0.34 1.18
C THR A 104 -9.94 0.79 1.82
N ILE A 105 -8.99 -0.12 1.93
CA ILE A 105 -7.59 0.19 2.27
C ILE A 105 -6.74 0.00 1.02
N VAL A 106 -5.95 1.01 0.66
CA VAL A 106 -4.85 0.88 -0.30
C VAL A 106 -3.55 0.74 0.49
N ASN A 107 -2.84 -0.37 0.29
CA ASN A 107 -1.59 -0.67 1.01
C ASN A 107 -0.43 -0.91 0.07
N TYR A 108 0.75 -0.38 0.40
CA TYR A 108 1.95 -0.68 -0.37
C TYR A 108 2.33 -2.16 -0.26
N CYS A 109 2.87 -2.73 -1.33
CA CYS A 109 3.22 -4.15 -1.43
C CYS A 109 4.55 -4.51 -0.75
N ASP A 110 5.18 -3.59 -0.06
CA ASP A 110 6.56 -3.68 0.42
C ASP A 110 6.80 -3.03 1.80
N PHE A 111 5.76 -2.66 2.47
CA PHE A 111 5.79 -2.20 3.84
C PHE A 111 4.92 -3.13 4.71
N THR A 112 5.47 -3.53 5.84
CA THR A 112 4.76 -4.31 6.85
C THR A 112 5.11 -3.80 8.25
N CYS A 113 4.16 -3.91 9.18
CA CYS A 113 4.36 -3.58 10.58
C CYS A 113 3.49 -4.48 11.47
N TYR A 114 3.89 -4.60 12.74
CA TYR A 114 3.03 -5.15 13.76
C TYR A 114 2.10 -4.06 14.28
N TRP A 115 0.81 -4.25 14.12
CA TRP A 115 -0.21 -3.31 14.56
C TRP A 115 -1.48 -4.03 15.00
N SER A 116 -2.32 -3.35 15.76
CA SER A 116 -3.64 -3.88 16.10
C SER A 116 -4.64 -3.48 15.01
N TYR A 117 -4.82 -4.36 14.02
CA TYR A 117 -5.76 -4.14 12.92
C TYR A 117 -7.21 -4.02 13.42
N GLU A 118 -7.58 -4.81 14.45
CA GLU A 118 -8.91 -4.72 15.08
C GLU A 118 -9.13 -3.35 15.73
N ALA A 119 -8.16 -2.88 16.54
CA ALA A 119 -8.26 -1.56 17.16
C ALA A 119 -8.31 -0.43 16.10
N PHE A 120 -7.62 -0.59 14.97
CA PHE A 120 -7.73 0.33 13.85
C PHE A 120 -9.15 0.33 13.27
N LYS A 121 -9.74 -0.84 13.00
CA LYS A 121 -11.13 -0.97 12.52
C LYS A 121 -12.12 -0.34 13.49
N GLU A 122 -12.02 -0.62 14.77
CA GLU A 122 -12.86 -0.03 15.81
C GLU A 122 -12.77 1.51 15.81
N ASN A 123 -11.57 2.05 15.69
CA ASN A 123 -11.35 3.50 15.68
C ASN A 123 -11.97 4.17 14.45
N ILE A 124 -11.75 3.65 13.24
CA ILE A 124 -12.32 4.24 12.02
C ILE A 124 -13.85 4.17 12.01
N PHE A 125 -14.45 3.09 12.53
CA PHE A 125 -15.91 2.98 12.64
C PHE A 125 -16.47 3.90 13.72
N LYS A 126 -15.81 4.01 14.87
CA LYS A 126 -16.22 4.90 15.97
C LYS A 126 -16.16 6.38 15.57
N THR A 127 -15.08 6.77 14.89
CA THR A 127 -14.89 8.16 14.43
C THR A 127 -15.67 8.48 13.17
N ASN A 128 -16.13 7.44 12.45
CA ASN A 128 -16.80 7.57 11.15
C ASN A 128 -16.02 8.45 10.16
N CYS A 129 -14.69 8.40 10.22
CA CYS A 129 -13.82 9.26 9.43
C CYS A 129 -13.85 8.90 7.93
N ASP A 130 -13.61 9.88 7.08
CA ASP A 130 -13.61 9.72 5.63
C ASP A 130 -12.33 9.06 5.12
N GLY A 131 -11.22 9.22 5.85
CA GLY A 131 -9.94 8.60 5.58
C GLY A 131 -9.09 8.49 6.84
N SER A 132 -8.13 7.57 6.84
CA SER A 132 -7.18 7.39 7.93
C SER A 132 -5.84 6.88 7.41
N ILE A 133 -4.76 7.33 8.02
CA ILE A 133 -3.40 6.94 7.69
C ILE A 133 -2.72 6.43 8.96
N PRO A 134 -2.54 5.11 9.12
CA PRO A 134 -1.68 4.60 10.17
C PRO A 134 -0.27 5.16 10.02
N ALA A 135 0.26 5.71 11.08
CA ALA A 135 1.56 6.36 11.09
C ALA A 135 2.39 5.86 12.27
N TYR A 136 3.68 5.88 12.11
CA TYR A 136 4.64 5.53 13.15
C TYR A 136 5.54 6.73 13.47
N ARG A 137 6.18 6.69 14.64
CA ARG A 137 7.16 7.69 15.08
C ARG A 137 8.34 6.97 15.74
N GLY A 138 9.53 7.51 15.59
CA GLY A 138 10.74 6.92 16.14
C GLY A 138 11.77 6.58 15.06
N PHE A 139 12.89 6.02 15.52
CA PHE A 139 13.98 5.64 14.63
C PHE A 139 13.55 4.54 13.65
N HIS A 140 13.85 4.76 12.37
CA HIS A 140 13.74 3.75 11.35
C HIS A 140 15.02 3.74 10.51
N PRO A 141 15.57 2.57 10.12
CA PRO A 141 16.87 2.49 9.44
C PRO A 141 17.01 3.35 8.18
N HIS A 142 15.91 3.59 7.44
CA HIS A 142 15.97 4.43 6.24
C HIS A 142 16.34 5.90 6.53
N THR A 143 16.05 6.41 7.73
CA THR A 143 16.38 7.81 8.11
C THR A 143 17.86 8.08 8.17
N LEU A 144 18.70 7.03 8.15
CA LEU A 144 20.16 7.17 8.07
C LEU A 144 20.66 7.62 6.69
N TRP A 145 19.84 7.45 5.64
CA TRP A 145 20.26 7.77 4.27
C TRP A 145 19.36 8.76 3.57
N ASN A 146 18.06 8.47 3.48
CA ASN A 146 17.11 9.29 2.74
C ASN A 146 15.74 9.23 3.40
N ASN A 147 15.00 10.32 3.31
CA ASN A 147 13.59 10.34 3.65
C ASN A 147 12.79 9.70 2.50
N ASN A 148 12.20 8.53 2.76
CA ASN A 148 11.49 7.76 1.75
C ASN A 148 9.98 7.70 1.95
N TYR A 149 9.47 8.29 3.05
CA TYR A 149 8.07 8.25 3.45
C TYR A 149 7.45 9.65 3.49
N ALA A 150 6.13 9.71 3.43
CA ALA A 150 5.41 10.94 3.70
C ALA A 150 5.37 11.21 5.21
N TYR A 151 5.63 12.45 5.61
CA TYR A 151 5.53 12.91 6.99
C TYR A 151 4.21 13.62 7.22
N LEU A 152 3.67 13.48 8.43
CA LEU A 152 2.34 13.94 8.81
C LEU A 152 2.44 14.92 9.99
N LYS A 153 1.72 16.04 9.88
CA LYS A 153 1.32 16.83 11.06
C LYS A 153 -0.08 16.42 11.48
N GLU A 154 -0.28 16.32 12.79
CA GLU A 154 -1.58 16.00 13.34
C GLU A 154 -1.92 16.94 14.50
N LYS A 155 -3.22 17.11 14.75
CA LYS A 155 -3.77 17.72 15.94
C LYS A 155 -4.96 16.90 16.39
N GLU A 156 -4.90 16.34 17.61
CA GLU A 156 -5.96 15.50 18.17
C GLU A 156 -6.35 14.32 17.24
N SER A 157 -5.33 13.66 16.69
CA SER A 157 -5.45 12.56 15.72
C SER A 157 -6.06 12.94 14.35
N VAL A 158 -6.23 14.25 14.08
CA VAL A 158 -6.63 14.75 12.76
C VAL A 158 -5.41 15.23 12.00
N VAL A 159 -5.17 14.65 10.80
CA VAL A 159 -4.07 15.08 9.91
C VAL A 159 -4.35 16.51 9.45
N THR A 160 -3.41 17.41 9.73
CA THR A 160 -3.50 18.83 9.35
C THR A 160 -2.61 19.16 8.15
N ASP A 161 -1.57 18.37 7.92
CA ASP A 161 -0.65 18.56 6.81
C ASP A 161 0.10 17.26 6.48
N ILE A 162 0.56 17.11 5.23
CA ILE A 162 1.34 15.96 4.76
C ILE A 162 2.39 16.41 3.74
N GLN A 163 3.63 15.92 3.89
CA GLN A 163 4.71 16.18 2.95
C GLN A 163 5.36 14.88 2.50
N GLU A 164 5.50 14.72 1.20
CA GLU A 164 6.15 13.55 0.60
C GLU A 164 7.67 13.68 0.68
N LYS A 165 8.31 12.74 1.37
CA LYS A 165 9.78 12.62 1.52
C LYS A 165 10.48 13.81 2.16
N GLU A 166 9.76 14.72 2.74
CA GLU A 166 10.30 15.91 3.37
C GLU A 166 9.74 16.06 4.80
N PRO A 167 10.57 15.91 5.84
CA PRO A 167 10.13 16.14 7.21
C PRO A 167 9.88 17.63 7.46
N PHE A 168 8.99 17.95 8.38
CA PHE A 168 8.66 19.32 8.76
C PHE A 168 9.73 19.97 9.61
N THR A 169 10.58 19.17 10.28
CA THR A 169 11.63 19.62 11.18
C THR A 169 12.94 18.88 10.89
N LYS A 170 14.01 19.30 11.54
CA LYS A 170 15.31 18.60 11.44
C LYS A 170 15.35 17.26 12.19
N ASP A 171 14.40 17.01 13.08
CA ASP A 171 14.30 15.78 13.86
C ASP A 171 13.15 14.91 13.34
N SER A 172 13.40 14.27 12.21
CA SER A 172 12.42 13.38 11.55
C SER A 172 12.00 12.18 12.39
N ASN A 173 12.80 11.78 13.39
CA ASN A 173 12.45 10.66 14.27
C ASN A 173 11.32 11.03 15.24
N ASN A 174 11.09 12.30 15.50
CA ASN A 174 10.00 12.79 16.33
C ASN A 174 8.73 13.16 15.54
N GLU A 175 8.74 12.94 14.23
CA GLU A 175 7.59 13.19 13.36
C GLU A 175 6.83 11.89 13.03
N TYR A 176 5.55 11.99 12.76
CA TYR A 176 4.79 10.87 12.26
C TYR A 176 5.11 10.62 10.78
N ALA A 177 5.48 9.39 10.46
CA ALA A 177 5.68 8.95 9.07
C ALA A 177 4.58 7.95 8.68
N SER A 178 4.09 8.08 7.45
CA SER A 178 3.08 7.17 6.89
C SER A 178 3.62 5.74 6.78
N SER A 179 2.82 4.77 7.19
CA SER A 179 3.11 3.35 6.99
C SER A 179 2.86 2.86 5.55
N GLY A 180 2.43 3.73 4.64
CA GLY A 180 2.03 3.30 3.29
C GLY A 180 0.68 2.58 3.25
N THR A 181 -0.13 2.72 4.30
CA THR A 181 -1.48 2.20 4.44
C THR A 181 -2.45 3.37 4.45
N TYR A 182 -3.43 3.36 3.54
CA TYR A 182 -4.38 4.46 3.36
C TYR A 182 -5.81 3.93 3.35
N TYR A 183 -6.58 4.27 4.36
CA TYR A 183 -8.00 3.94 4.46
C TYR A 183 -8.86 5.01 3.81
N PHE A 184 -9.89 4.57 3.10
CA PHE A 184 -10.98 5.38 2.56
C PHE A 184 -12.31 4.76 2.97
N LYS A 185 -13.24 5.59 3.42
CA LYS A 185 -14.56 5.15 3.87
C LYS A 185 -15.34 4.38 2.82
N THR A 186 -15.12 4.68 1.53
CA THR A 186 -15.68 3.94 0.40
C THR A 186 -14.73 3.92 -0.78
N GLY A 187 -14.86 2.91 -1.66
CA GLY A 187 -14.12 2.87 -2.93
C GLY A 187 -14.47 4.04 -3.85
N THR A 188 -15.71 4.57 -3.79
CA THR A 188 -16.09 5.79 -4.52
C THR A 188 -15.26 6.99 -4.08
N MET A 189 -15.09 7.16 -2.77
CA MET A 189 -14.30 8.26 -2.22
C MET A 189 -12.84 8.14 -2.65
N MET A 190 -12.24 6.95 -2.51
CA MET A 190 -10.89 6.65 -3.00
C MET A 190 -10.75 7.02 -4.48
N LYS A 191 -11.66 6.54 -5.34
CA LYS A 191 -11.65 6.83 -6.78
C LYS A 191 -11.65 8.32 -7.08
N ASN A 192 -12.51 9.07 -6.39
CA ASN A 192 -12.66 10.51 -6.61
C ASN A 192 -11.38 11.28 -6.21
N TYR A 193 -10.79 10.96 -5.06
CA TYR A 193 -9.52 11.57 -4.64
C TYR A 193 -8.38 11.21 -5.57
N PHE A 194 -8.27 9.95 -6.00
CA PHE A 194 -7.23 9.50 -6.93
C PHE A 194 -7.35 10.18 -8.30
N LYS A 195 -8.57 10.30 -8.84
CA LYS A 195 -8.80 11.07 -10.07
C LYS A 195 -8.37 12.52 -9.91
N ARG A 196 -8.75 13.16 -8.81
CA ARG A 196 -8.35 14.54 -8.54
C ARG A 196 -6.83 14.70 -8.46
N CYS A 197 -6.10 13.76 -7.86
CA CYS A 197 -4.63 13.78 -7.82
C CYS A 197 -4.02 13.74 -9.24
N VAL A 198 -4.58 12.91 -10.14
CA VAL A 198 -4.12 12.82 -11.53
C VAL A 198 -4.43 14.11 -12.30
N ASP A 199 -5.68 14.60 -12.19
CA ASP A 199 -6.15 15.79 -12.90
C ASP A 199 -5.36 17.06 -12.50
N GLN A 200 -5.00 17.16 -11.23
CA GLN A 200 -4.22 18.28 -10.68
C GLN A 200 -2.70 18.08 -10.80
N LYS A 201 -2.24 16.99 -11.42
CA LYS A 201 -0.80 16.67 -11.57
C LYS A 201 -0.03 16.68 -10.24
N LEU A 202 -0.65 16.15 -9.19
CA LEU A 202 -0.07 16.01 -7.85
C LEU A 202 0.76 14.73 -7.67
N LEU A 203 1.14 14.07 -8.77
CA LEU A 203 1.86 12.78 -8.82
C LEU A 203 3.26 12.98 -9.32
#